data_c0faf20c2a6f479b39ae0ae76a3e274f
#
_entry.id   c0faf20c2a6f479b39ae0ae76a3e274f
#
_cell.length_a   1.000
_cell.length_b   1.000
_cell.length_c   1.000
_cell.angle_alpha   90.00
_cell.angle_beta   90.00
_cell.angle_gamma   90.00
#
_symmetry.space_group_name_H-M   'P 1'
#
loop_
_entity.id
_entity.type
_entity.pdbx_description
1 polymer ?
#
loop_
_entity_poly.entity_id
_entity_poly.type
_entity_poly.pdbx_seq_one_letter_code
_entity_poly.pdbx_strand_id
1 'polypeptide(L)'
;GDVYKRQVYWSQSGNTQAMAEAVGAGITAAGKEAAVVDVSSVSTAELKNAKAFALGCPAMGAEVLEEGEMEPFVTEVEGFAAGKTIGLFGSYGWGDGQWMRDWVDRMSSAGANVLNGEGVICKEAPDDEAVAACTDLGRQLAAV
;
A
#
# COMPACT_ATOMS: atom_id res chain seq x y z
N GLY A 1 -1.16 11.97 -16.21
CA GLY A 1 -0.80 11.38 -14.92
C GLY A 1 0.69 11.16 -14.79
N ASP A 2 1.13 10.92 -13.59
CA ASP A 2 2.53 10.68 -13.32
C ASP A 2 2.98 9.34 -13.91
N VAL A 3 4.13 9.34 -14.55
CA VAL A 3 4.77 8.12 -15.06
C VAL A 3 5.31 7.29 -13.87
N TYR A 4 5.68 7.97 -12.80
CA TYR A 4 6.36 7.40 -11.65
C TYR A 4 5.36 7.10 -10.53
N LYS A 5 5.24 5.82 -10.16
CA LYS A 5 4.30 5.37 -9.12
C LYS A 5 5.09 4.77 -7.95
N ARG A 6 4.79 5.22 -6.73
CA ARG A 6 5.48 4.76 -5.52
C ARG A 6 4.67 3.70 -4.78
N GLN A 7 5.38 2.71 -4.26
CA GLN A 7 4.86 1.69 -3.35
C GLN A 7 5.67 1.79 -2.08
N VAL A 8 5.09 2.38 -1.03
CA VAL A 8 5.75 2.60 0.26
C VAL A 8 5.32 1.51 1.22
N TYR A 9 6.27 0.79 1.80
CA TYR A 9 5.96 -0.33 2.67
C TYR A 9 6.82 -0.34 3.93
N TRP A 10 6.30 -1.03 4.95
CA TRP A 10 7.07 -1.49 6.09
C TRP A 10 6.96 -3.01 6.11
N SER A 11 8.06 -3.69 6.36
CA SER A 11 8.08 -5.15 6.37
C SER A 11 9.03 -5.66 7.45
N GLN A 12 8.64 -6.72 8.14
CA GLN A 12 9.44 -7.35 9.17
C GLN A 12 10.08 -8.64 8.64
N SER A 13 9.26 -9.52 8.08
CA SER A 13 9.71 -10.85 7.62
C SER A 13 10.00 -10.90 6.13
N GLY A 14 9.72 -9.82 5.39
CA GLY A 14 9.87 -9.78 3.95
C GLY A 14 8.58 -10.10 3.17
N ASN A 15 7.52 -10.50 3.85
CA ASN A 15 6.27 -10.86 3.18
C ASN A 15 5.59 -9.65 2.53
N THR A 16 5.43 -8.56 3.28
CA THR A 16 4.84 -7.33 2.75
C THR A 16 5.76 -6.71 1.69
N GLN A 17 7.07 -6.82 1.85
CA GLN A 17 8.01 -6.38 0.83
C GLN A 17 7.80 -7.13 -0.48
N ALA A 18 7.62 -8.45 -0.43
CA ALA A 18 7.35 -9.24 -1.63
C ALA A 18 6.06 -8.81 -2.32
N MET A 19 5.04 -8.44 -1.53
CA MET A 19 3.80 -7.89 -2.07
C MET A 19 4.04 -6.54 -2.76
N ALA A 20 4.84 -5.67 -2.14
CA ALA A 20 5.18 -4.37 -2.72
C ALA A 20 5.90 -4.53 -4.06
N GLU A 21 6.79 -5.50 -4.16
CA GLU A 21 7.51 -5.80 -5.40
C GLU A 21 6.55 -6.30 -6.49
N ALA A 22 5.55 -7.10 -6.12
CA ALA A 22 4.54 -7.57 -7.07
C ALA A 22 3.67 -6.41 -7.58
N VAL A 23 3.32 -5.45 -6.72
CA VAL A 23 2.62 -4.23 -7.14
C VAL A 23 3.49 -3.47 -8.15
N GLY A 24 4.77 -3.32 -7.84
CA GLY A 24 5.73 -2.67 -8.74
C GLY A 24 5.83 -3.35 -10.09
N ALA A 25 5.82 -4.69 -10.10
CA ALA A 25 5.85 -5.45 -11.36
C ALA A 25 4.62 -5.16 -12.24
N GLY A 26 3.45 -4.99 -11.62
CA GLY A 26 2.23 -4.63 -12.35
C GLY A 26 2.31 -3.23 -12.97
N ILE A 27 2.91 -2.30 -12.24
CA ILE A 27 3.12 -0.93 -12.74
C ILE A 27 4.07 -0.93 -13.94
N THR A 28 5.18 -1.66 -13.83
CA THR A 28 6.15 -1.79 -14.91
C THR A 28 5.54 -2.46 -16.15
N ALA A 29 4.75 -3.52 -15.94
CA ALA A 29 4.08 -4.21 -17.03
C ALA A 29 3.09 -3.31 -17.77
N ALA A 30 2.54 -2.30 -17.10
CA ALA A 30 1.62 -1.34 -17.67
C ALA A 30 2.33 -0.13 -18.31
N GLY A 31 3.66 -0.15 -18.37
CA GLY A 31 4.44 0.90 -19.05
C GLY A 31 4.78 2.11 -18.20
N LYS A 32 4.61 2.04 -16.90
CA LYS A 32 4.98 3.12 -15.98
C LYS A 32 6.20 2.73 -15.16
N GLU A 33 6.76 3.68 -14.42
CA GLU A 33 7.91 3.42 -13.57
C GLU A 33 7.47 3.14 -12.14
N ALA A 34 7.94 2.04 -11.56
CA ALA A 34 7.66 1.67 -10.19
C ALA A 34 8.80 2.08 -9.26
N ALA A 35 8.46 2.61 -8.10
CA ALA A 35 9.42 2.89 -7.04
C ALA A 35 8.98 2.15 -5.79
N VAL A 36 9.59 1.01 -5.55
CA VAL A 36 9.31 0.18 -4.37
C VAL A 36 10.28 0.62 -3.27
N VAL A 37 9.76 1.27 -2.24
CA VAL A 37 10.60 1.91 -1.23
C VAL A 37 10.14 1.58 0.19
N ASP A 38 11.12 1.37 1.06
CA ASP A 38 10.86 1.22 2.50
C ASP A 38 10.42 2.58 3.05
N VAL A 39 9.48 2.56 4.01
CA VAL A 39 8.91 3.77 4.59
C VAL A 39 9.97 4.70 5.20
N SER A 40 11.08 4.13 5.69
CA SER A 40 12.17 4.92 6.26
C SER A 40 13.00 5.68 5.20
N SER A 41 12.83 5.34 3.92
CA SER A 41 13.61 5.91 2.83
C SER A 41 12.86 6.97 2.02
N VAL A 42 11.64 7.32 2.41
CA VAL A 42 10.80 8.24 1.65
C VAL A 42 10.14 9.25 2.58
N SER A 43 9.98 10.46 2.09
CA SER A 43 9.26 11.52 2.82
C SER A 43 7.82 11.58 2.34
N THR A 44 6.89 11.89 3.24
CA THR A 44 5.49 12.12 2.87
C THR A 44 5.35 13.28 1.88
N ALA A 45 6.28 14.22 1.92
CA ALA A 45 6.30 15.34 0.96
C ALA A 45 6.37 14.86 -0.49
N GLU A 46 7.01 13.72 -0.74
CA GLU A 46 7.10 13.16 -2.10
C GLU A 46 5.75 12.65 -2.61
N LEU A 47 4.83 12.35 -1.71
CA LEU A 47 3.49 11.85 -2.07
C LEU A 47 2.46 12.96 -2.24
N LYS A 48 2.72 14.15 -1.72
CA LYS A 48 1.74 15.26 -1.78
C LYS A 48 1.33 15.62 -3.21
N ASN A 49 2.26 15.54 -4.14
CA ASN A 49 2.00 15.89 -5.53
C ASN A 49 1.63 14.68 -6.40
N ALA A 50 1.67 13.47 -5.84
CA ALA A 50 1.32 12.26 -6.57
C ALA A 50 -0.20 12.10 -6.59
N LYS A 51 -0.75 11.69 -7.73
CA LYS A 51 -2.18 11.42 -7.86
C LYS A 51 -2.54 10.06 -7.28
N ALA A 52 -1.61 9.11 -7.35
CA ALA A 52 -1.84 7.74 -6.91
C ALA A 52 -0.56 7.11 -6.38
N PHE A 53 -0.69 6.30 -5.35
CA PHE A 53 0.41 5.51 -4.78
C PHE A 53 -0.16 4.33 -4.00
N ALA A 54 0.71 3.44 -3.58
CA ALA A 54 0.31 2.30 -2.75
C ALA A 54 1.05 2.33 -1.42
N LEU A 55 0.38 1.88 -0.38
CA LEU A 55 0.94 1.75 0.96
C LEU A 55 0.78 0.31 1.43
N GLY A 56 1.83 -0.25 2.02
CA GLY A 56 1.81 -1.62 2.50
C GLY A 56 2.36 -1.74 3.91
N CYS A 57 1.67 -2.52 4.74
CA CYS A 57 2.07 -2.78 6.12
C CYS A 57 1.40 -4.06 6.61
N PRO A 58 2.15 -4.96 7.30
CA PRO A 58 1.54 -6.15 7.86
C PRO A 58 0.71 -5.79 9.09
N ALA A 59 -0.16 -6.73 9.50
CA ALA A 59 -0.86 -6.64 10.77
C ALA A 59 0.14 -6.83 11.90
N MET A 60 0.20 -5.90 12.82
CA MET A 60 1.10 -5.94 13.98
C MET A 60 0.30 -6.01 15.27
N GLY A 61 0.88 -6.66 16.29
CA GLY A 61 0.29 -6.67 17.63
C GLY A 61 -1.19 -7.04 17.65
N ALA A 62 -2.03 -6.11 18.06
CA ALA A 62 -3.49 -6.29 18.15
C ALA A 62 -4.19 -5.85 16.85
N GLU A 63 -3.72 -6.32 15.72
CA GLU A 63 -4.24 -5.96 14.38
C GLU A 63 -4.21 -4.45 14.15
N VAL A 64 -3.03 -3.87 14.27
CA VAL A 64 -2.78 -2.44 14.00
C VAL A 64 -1.62 -2.30 13.04
N LEU A 65 -1.43 -1.10 12.52
CA LEU A 65 -0.25 -0.78 11.71
C LEU A 65 0.99 -0.75 12.60
N GLU A 66 2.16 -0.92 12.00
CA GLU A 66 3.41 -0.81 12.72
C GLU A 66 3.51 0.61 13.31
N GLU A 67 3.79 0.71 14.60
CA GLU A 67 3.64 1.95 15.36
C GLU A 67 4.82 2.93 15.25
N GLY A 68 6.02 2.41 14.97
CA GLY A 68 7.24 3.23 15.00
C GLY A 68 7.45 4.09 13.76
N GLU A 69 7.11 3.58 12.60
CA GLU A 69 7.35 4.26 11.33
C GLU A 69 6.11 4.40 10.47
N MET A 70 5.36 3.31 10.27
CA MET A 70 4.21 3.34 9.35
C MET A 70 3.04 4.16 9.92
N GLU A 71 2.72 4.01 11.19
CA GLU A 71 1.61 4.75 11.80
C GLU A 71 1.81 6.28 11.69
N PRO A 72 2.98 6.82 12.08
CA PRO A 72 3.23 8.26 11.88
C PRO A 72 3.18 8.69 10.42
N PHE A 73 3.68 7.84 9.52
CA PHE A 73 3.67 8.12 8.07
C PHE A 73 2.23 8.23 7.56
N VAL A 74 1.37 7.27 7.91
CA VAL A 74 -0.03 7.26 7.50
C VAL A 74 -0.77 8.46 8.09
N THR A 75 -0.49 8.83 9.33
CA THR A 75 -1.09 10.01 9.96
C THR A 75 -0.79 11.28 9.14
N GLU A 76 0.44 11.43 8.65
CA GLU A 76 0.78 12.56 7.78
C GLU A 76 0.06 12.48 6.44
N VAL A 77 -0.02 11.29 5.84
CA VAL A 77 -0.71 11.08 4.56
C VAL A 77 -2.19 11.48 4.67
N GLU A 78 -2.83 11.19 5.80
CA GLU A 78 -4.22 11.59 6.02
C GLU A 78 -4.45 13.09 5.82
N GLY A 79 -3.44 13.90 6.13
CA GLY A 79 -3.53 15.35 6.00
C GLY A 79 -3.64 15.85 4.56
N PHE A 80 -3.30 15.02 3.56
CA PHE A 80 -3.36 15.43 2.16
C PHE A 80 -3.94 14.35 1.24
N ALA A 81 -4.55 13.32 1.81
CA ALA A 81 -5.06 12.16 1.04
C ALA A 81 -6.29 12.48 0.19
N ALA A 82 -7.02 13.56 0.48
CA ALA A 82 -8.26 13.89 -0.22
C ALA A 82 -8.03 14.00 -1.73
N GLY A 83 -8.84 13.27 -2.49
CA GLY A 83 -8.78 13.29 -3.96
C GLY A 83 -7.73 12.36 -4.57
N LYS A 84 -6.91 11.72 -3.75
CA LYS A 84 -5.88 10.80 -4.24
C LYS A 84 -6.42 9.37 -4.35
N THR A 85 -5.83 8.61 -5.26
CA THR A 85 -6.13 7.18 -5.39
C THR A 85 -5.03 6.40 -4.68
N ILE A 86 -5.41 5.58 -3.71
CA ILE A 86 -4.48 4.84 -2.86
C ILE A 86 -4.79 3.35 -2.89
N GLY A 87 -3.77 2.55 -3.21
CA GLY A 87 -3.85 1.10 -3.10
C GLY A 87 -3.25 0.66 -1.76
N LEU A 88 -3.90 -0.28 -1.09
CA LEU A 88 -3.43 -0.80 0.20
C LEU A 88 -3.16 -2.29 0.10
N PHE A 89 -2.12 -2.75 0.79
CA PHE A 89 -1.77 -4.17 0.82
C PHE A 89 -1.02 -4.52 2.10
N GLY A 90 -1.00 -5.80 2.43
CA GLY A 90 -0.24 -6.26 3.59
C GLY A 90 -0.46 -7.73 3.89
N SER A 91 0.48 -8.33 4.63
CA SER A 91 0.40 -9.70 5.09
C SER A 91 0.00 -9.76 6.56
N TYR A 92 -0.48 -10.93 6.99
CA TYR A 92 -0.82 -11.15 8.40
C TYR A 92 -0.50 -12.60 8.80
N GLY A 93 -0.22 -12.82 10.09
CA GLY A 93 0.07 -14.14 10.60
C GLY A 93 -1.10 -14.74 11.38
N TRP A 94 -1.95 -13.90 11.95
CA TRP A 94 -3.13 -14.29 12.73
C TRP A 94 -4.18 -13.19 12.64
N GLY A 95 -5.39 -13.49 13.10
CA GLY A 95 -6.50 -12.55 12.94
C GLY A 95 -7.20 -12.76 11.61
N ASP A 96 -8.06 -11.85 11.22
CA ASP A 96 -8.93 -12.01 10.05
C ASP A 96 -8.91 -10.83 9.08
N GLY A 97 -7.91 -9.95 9.17
CA GLY A 97 -7.80 -8.81 8.27
C GLY A 97 -8.41 -7.53 8.81
N GLN A 98 -8.75 -7.49 10.10
CA GLN A 98 -9.36 -6.29 10.70
C GLN A 98 -8.47 -5.05 10.54
N TRP A 99 -7.14 -5.19 10.69
CA TRP A 99 -6.22 -4.05 10.52
C TRP A 99 -6.35 -3.41 9.14
N MET A 100 -6.63 -4.20 8.12
CA MET A 100 -6.76 -3.70 6.76
C MET A 100 -8.12 -3.04 6.55
N ARG A 101 -9.19 -3.60 7.10
CA ARG A 101 -10.50 -2.97 7.03
C ARG A 101 -10.51 -1.61 7.72
N ASP A 102 -9.86 -1.53 8.88
CA ASP A 102 -9.70 -0.27 9.61
C ASP A 102 -8.88 0.74 8.79
N TRP A 103 -7.84 0.26 8.12
CA TRP A 103 -6.98 1.12 7.29
C TRP A 103 -7.75 1.66 6.09
N VAL A 104 -8.53 0.83 5.42
CA VAL A 104 -9.39 1.26 4.32
C VAL A 104 -10.36 2.34 4.78
N ASP A 105 -11.03 2.12 5.91
CA ASP A 105 -11.96 3.10 6.46
C ASP A 105 -11.26 4.41 6.81
N ARG A 106 -10.08 4.32 7.36
CA ARG A 106 -9.27 5.48 7.73
C ARG A 106 -8.90 6.33 6.51
N MET A 107 -8.43 5.70 5.45
CA MET A 107 -8.06 6.40 4.22
C MET A 107 -9.29 6.97 3.51
N SER A 108 -10.38 6.22 3.45
CA SER A 108 -11.63 6.68 2.87
C SER A 108 -12.19 7.88 3.62
N SER A 109 -12.11 7.86 4.95
CA SER A 109 -12.56 8.97 5.79
C SER A 109 -11.69 10.22 5.60
N ALA A 110 -10.44 10.05 5.20
CA ALA A 110 -9.54 11.16 4.87
C ALA A 110 -9.79 11.72 3.45
N GLY A 111 -10.74 11.16 2.71
CA GLY A 111 -11.10 11.63 1.37
C GLY A 111 -10.38 10.93 0.23
N ALA A 112 -9.63 9.88 0.51
CA ALA A 112 -8.94 9.11 -0.53
C ALA A 112 -9.92 8.16 -1.24
N ASN A 113 -9.61 7.88 -2.51
CA ASN A 113 -10.27 6.83 -3.25
C ASN A 113 -9.41 5.56 -3.08
N VAL A 114 -9.86 4.64 -2.24
CA VAL A 114 -9.14 3.38 -2.03
C VAL A 114 -9.49 2.43 -3.17
N LEU A 115 -8.46 1.99 -3.90
CA LEU A 115 -8.66 1.10 -5.06
C LEU A 115 -9.39 -0.18 -4.64
N ASN A 116 -10.43 -0.52 -5.39
CA ASN A 116 -11.30 -1.67 -5.16
C ASN A 116 -12.12 -1.60 -3.87
N GLY A 117 -12.00 -0.53 -3.09
CA GLY A 117 -12.69 -0.40 -1.81
C GLY A 117 -12.17 -1.35 -0.74
N GLU A 118 -11.04 -2.02 -0.98
CA GLU A 118 -10.43 -2.97 -0.05
C GLU A 118 -8.93 -3.09 -0.29
N GLY A 119 -8.21 -3.57 0.71
CA GLY A 119 -6.78 -3.84 0.55
C GLY A 119 -6.54 -5.26 0.07
N VAL A 120 -5.37 -5.49 -0.55
CA VAL A 120 -4.92 -6.84 -0.88
C VAL A 120 -4.24 -7.42 0.35
N ILE A 121 -4.76 -8.53 0.85
CA ILE A 121 -4.20 -9.19 2.03
C ILE A 121 -3.83 -10.64 1.71
N CYS A 122 -2.82 -11.16 2.43
CA CYS A 122 -2.48 -12.59 2.36
C CYS A 122 -1.96 -13.04 3.71
N LYS A 123 -2.14 -14.32 4.00
CA LYS A 123 -1.63 -14.91 5.24
C LYS A 123 -0.19 -15.33 5.02
N GLU A 124 0.72 -14.77 5.82
CA GLU A 124 2.16 -15.04 5.74
C GLU A 124 2.73 -14.70 4.36
N ALA A 125 3.52 -15.59 3.74
CA ALA A 125 4.12 -15.31 2.45
C ALA A 125 3.06 -15.26 1.34
N PRO A 126 3.16 -14.31 0.39
CA PRO A 126 2.18 -14.23 -0.68
C PRO A 126 2.25 -15.48 -1.59
N ASP A 127 1.09 -16.10 -1.79
CA ASP A 127 0.92 -17.19 -2.74
C ASP A 127 0.66 -16.62 -4.14
N ASP A 128 0.45 -17.51 -5.12
CA ASP A 128 0.23 -17.09 -6.51
C ASP A 128 -0.98 -16.18 -6.66
N GLU A 129 -2.04 -16.44 -5.90
CA GLU A 129 -3.25 -15.62 -5.92
C GLU A 129 -2.99 -14.21 -5.39
N ALA A 130 -2.25 -14.10 -4.28
CA ALA A 130 -1.89 -12.81 -3.68
C ALA A 130 -0.95 -12.03 -4.60
N VAL A 131 0.01 -12.71 -5.23
CA VAL A 131 0.92 -12.08 -6.19
C VAL A 131 0.13 -11.53 -7.38
N ALA A 132 -0.83 -12.30 -7.90
CA ALA A 132 -1.68 -11.85 -9.00
C ALA A 132 -2.52 -10.64 -8.60
N ALA A 133 -3.07 -10.63 -7.40
CA ALA A 133 -3.86 -9.50 -6.91
C ALA A 133 -3.01 -8.24 -6.72
N CYS A 134 -1.78 -8.38 -6.22
CA CYS A 134 -0.86 -7.25 -6.09
C CYS A 134 -0.44 -6.72 -7.47
N THR A 135 -0.16 -7.60 -8.41
CA THR A 135 0.19 -7.21 -9.78
C THR A 135 -0.96 -6.43 -10.42
N ASP A 136 -2.19 -6.89 -10.22
CA ASP A 136 -3.38 -6.20 -10.72
C ASP A 136 -3.57 -4.84 -10.07
N LEU A 137 -3.31 -4.74 -8.77
CA LEU A 137 -3.35 -3.46 -8.06
C LEU A 137 -2.37 -2.47 -8.70
N GLY A 138 -1.17 -2.95 -9.05
CA GLY A 138 -0.16 -2.14 -9.73
C GLY A 138 -0.63 -1.64 -11.09
N ARG A 139 -1.27 -2.50 -11.86
CA ARG A 139 -1.84 -2.12 -13.17
C ARG A 139 -2.90 -1.03 -13.01
N GLN A 140 -3.75 -1.14 -12.01
CA GLN A 140 -4.77 -0.14 -11.73
C GLN A 140 -4.16 1.20 -11.33
N LEU A 141 -3.12 1.18 -10.51
CA LEU A 141 -2.39 2.41 -10.13
C LEU A 141 -1.77 3.08 -11.36
N ALA A 142 -1.20 2.29 -12.26
CA ALA A 142 -0.57 2.81 -13.45
C ALA A 142 -1.56 3.52 -14.38
N ALA A 143 -2.83 3.15 -14.32
CA ALA A 143 -3.88 3.72 -15.16
C ALA A 143 -4.41 5.06 -14.64
N VAL A 144 -4.01 5.48 -13.44
CA VAL A 144 -4.48 6.74 -12.83
C VAL A 144 -3.72 7.95 -13.35
#